data_094aa93b1a099c6fd8e749414e59f9ec
#
_entry.id   094aa93b1a099c6fd8e749414e59f9ec
#
_cell.length_a   1.000
_cell.length_b   1.000
_cell.length_c   1.000
_cell.angle_alpha   90.00
_cell.angle_beta   90.00
_cell.angle_gamma   90.00
#
_symmetry.space_group_name_H-M   'P 1'
#
loop_
_entity.id
_entity.type
_entity.pdbx_description
1 polymer ?
#
loop_
_entity_poly.entity_id
_entity_poly.type
_entity_poly.pdbx_seq_one_letter_code
_entity_poly.pdbx_strand_id
1 'polypeptide(L)'
;MEKKPFLTEAMAQEIIQDVPTPFHVYDEKGIRENARRINKAFSWNKGFKEYFAVKALPNPVILQILQEEGCGVDCSSLTELMLSEVCGFSGSEI
;
A
#
# COMPACT_ATOMS: atom_id res chain seq x y z
N MET A 1 -11.76 18.99 -3.32
CA MET A 1 -10.55 18.56 -4.09
C MET A 1 -10.98 17.72 -5.29
N GLU A 2 -10.62 18.14 -6.46
CA GLU A 2 -10.88 17.38 -7.67
C GLU A 2 -9.90 16.20 -7.78
N LYS A 3 -10.44 14.99 -7.92
CA LYS A 3 -9.62 13.80 -8.11
C LYS A 3 -9.43 13.55 -9.61
N LYS A 4 -8.17 13.49 -10.04
CA LYS A 4 -7.84 13.16 -11.42
C LYS A 4 -7.36 11.71 -11.49
N PRO A 5 -7.78 10.93 -12.50
CA PRO A 5 -7.22 9.61 -12.72
C PRO A 5 -5.71 9.70 -12.95
N PHE A 6 -4.96 8.79 -12.33
CA PHE A 6 -3.51 8.71 -12.58
C PHE A 6 -3.18 7.98 -13.88
N LEU A 7 -4.13 7.22 -14.43
CA LEU A 7 -3.96 6.46 -15.65
C LEU A 7 -4.63 7.19 -16.82
N THR A 8 -3.86 7.46 -17.88
CA THR A 8 -4.38 8.02 -19.13
C THR A 8 -4.81 6.90 -20.06
N GLU A 9 -5.65 7.23 -21.04
CA GLU A 9 -6.05 6.27 -22.09
C GLU A 9 -4.82 5.73 -22.84
N ALA A 10 -3.86 6.60 -23.17
CA ALA A 10 -2.63 6.20 -23.85
C ALA A 10 -1.83 5.19 -23.04
N MET A 11 -1.70 5.41 -21.73
CA MET A 11 -1.03 4.47 -20.81
C MET A 11 -1.78 3.14 -20.75
N ALA A 12 -3.10 3.16 -20.67
CA ALA A 12 -3.93 1.94 -20.66
C ALA A 12 -3.75 1.13 -21.93
N GLN A 13 -3.72 1.78 -23.08
CA GLN A 13 -3.49 1.12 -24.39
C GLN A 13 -2.10 0.47 -24.45
N GLU A 14 -1.10 1.13 -23.90
CA GLU A 14 0.25 0.56 -23.83
C GLU A 14 0.32 -0.68 -22.93
N ILE A 15 -0.31 -0.63 -21.76
CA ILE A 15 -0.34 -1.75 -20.81
C ILE A 15 -1.05 -2.95 -21.41
N ILE A 16 -2.16 -2.76 -22.12
CA ILE A 16 -2.97 -3.83 -22.73
C ILE A 16 -2.14 -4.65 -23.73
N GLN A 17 -1.11 -4.09 -24.32
CA GLN A 17 -0.23 -4.81 -25.25
C GLN A 17 0.52 -5.95 -24.56
N ASP A 18 0.86 -5.79 -23.28
CA ASP A 18 1.68 -6.74 -22.53
C ASP A 18 0.88 -7.51 -21.47
N VAL A 19 -0.22 -6.94 -20.99
CA VAL A 19 -1.02 -7.49 -19.88
C VAL A 19 -2.46 -7.71 -20.35
N PRO A 20 -2.96 -8.96 -20.32
CA PRO A 20 -4.33 -9.24 -20.73
C PRO A 20 -5.34 -8.65 -19.74
N THR A 21 -6.47 -8.18 -20.27
CA THR A 21 -7.58 -7.68 -19.46
C THR A 21 -8.44 -8.84 -18.93
N PRO A 22 -9.08 -8.71 -17.75
CA PRO A 22 -9.03 -7.55 -16.85
C PRO A 22 -7.75 -7.55 -15.99
N PHE A 23 -7.35 -6.37 -15.50
CA PHE A 23 -6.21 -6.24 -14.61
C PHE A 23 -6.41 -5.06 -13.64
N HIS A 24 -5.66 -5.07 -12.54
CA HIS A 24 -5.57 -3.95 -11.60
C HIS A 24 -4.31 -3.15 -11.88
N VAL A 25 -4.40 -1.84 -11.72
CA VAL A 25 -3.26 -0.93 -11.81
C VAL A 25 -3.15 -0.15 -10.52
N TYR A 26 -1.97 -0.16 -9.92
CA TYR A 26 -1.69 0.56 -8.68
C TYR A 26 -0.73 1.71 -8.96
N ASP A 27 -1.00 2.86 -8.35
CA ASP A 27 -0.14 4.03 -8.42
C ASP A 27 0.84 4.01 -7.23
N GLU A 28 2.02 3.43 -7.42
CA GLU A 28 3.04 3.34 -6.37
C GLU A 28 3.41 4.71 -5.82
N LYS A 29 3.64 5.68 -6.70
CA LYS A 29 3.97 7.05 -6.29
C LYS A 29 2.88 7.66 -5.41
N GLY A 30 1.63 7.51 -5.82
CA GLY A 30 0.48 8.01 -5.05
C GLY A 30 0.33 7.32 -3.70
N ILE A 31 0.55 6.01 -3.63
CA ILE A 31 0.54 5.24 -2.38
C ILE A 31 1.61 5.77 -1.43
N ARG A 32 2.84 5.94 -1.91
CA ARG A 32 3.95 6.45 -1.10
C ARG A 32 3.70 7.88 -0.61
N GLU A 33 3.26 8.75 -1.49
CA GLU A 33 2.95 10.14 -1.13
C GLU A 33 1.83 10.22 -0.08
N ASN A 34 0.80 9.40 -0.20
CA ASN A 34 -0.29 9.38 0.75
C ASN A 34 0.16 8.87 2.13
N ALA A 35 1.00 7.81 2.17
CA ALA A 35 1.57 7.32 3.42
C ALA A 35 2.43 8.40 4.09
N ARG A 36 3.24 9.11 3.33
CA ARG A 36 4.06 10.23 3.84
C ARG A 36 3.21 11.38 4.37
N ARG A 37 2.10 11.68 3.70
CA ARG A 37 1.18 12.75 4.13
C ARG A 37 0.54 12.44 5.47
N ILE A 38 0.07 11.20 5.68
CA ILE A 38 -0.55 10.83 6.95
C ILE A 38 0.48 10.82 8.08
N ASN A 39 1.67 10.29 7.84
CA ASN A 39 2.76 10.29 8.80
C ASN A 39 3.17 11.71 9.19
N LYS A 40 3.24 12.62 8.22
CA LYS A 40 3.55 14.03 8.45
C LYS A 40 2.45 14.73 9.25
N ALA A 41 1.18 14.45 8.93
CA ALA A 41 0.03 15.06 9.61
C ALA A 41 0.01 14.74 11.10
N PHE A 42 0.49 13.55 11.48
CA PHE A 42 0.56 13.11 12.88
C PHE A 42 1.96 13.17 13.49
N SER A 43 2.89 13.85 12.85
CA SER A 43 4.30 13.92 13.30
C SER A 43 4.47 14.60 14.67
N TRP A 44 3.48 15.39 15.11
CA TRP A 44 3.45 16.00 16.44
C TRP A 44 3.28 14.95 17.56
N ASN A 45 2.74 13.79 17.24
CA ASN A 45 2.54 12.70 18.20
C ASN A 45 3.61 11.63 17.98
N LYS A 46 4.61 11.56 18.86
CA LYS A 46 5.71 10.62 18.76
C LYS A 46 5.30 9.15 18.87
N GLY A 47 4.13 8.90 19.45
CA GLY A 47 3.58 7.54 19.57
C GLY A 47 2.74 7.10 18.37
N PHE A 48 2.53 7.99 17.39
CA PHE A 48 1.72 7.65 16.22
C PHE A 48 2.44 6.64 15.32
N LYS A 49 1.67 5.65 14.88
CA LYS A 49 2.09 4.72 13.83
C LYS A 49 0.87 4.29 13.05
N GLU A 50 0.94 4.34 11.73
CA GLU A 50 -0.10 3.83 10.85
C GLU A 50 0.04 2.32 10.71
N TYR A 51 -1.04 1.59 10.93
CA TYR A 51 -1.14 0.15 10.72
C TYR A 51 -2.14 -0.12 9.61
N PHE A 52 -1.65 -0.61 8.50
CA PHE A 52 -2.50 -0.90 7.34
C PHE A 52 -3.25 -2.23 7.51
N ALA A 53 -4.57 -2.20 7.31
CA ALA A 53 -5.39 -3.40 7.40
C ALA A 53 -5.12 -4.32 6.20
N VAL A 54 -4.47 -5.45 6.44
CA VAL A 54 -4.06 -6.39 5.37
C VAL A 54 -5.26 -6.89 4.57
N LYS A 55 -6.38 -7.13 5.22
CA LYS A 55 -7.61 -7.59 4.54
C LYS A 55 -8.12 -6.65 3.46
N ALA A 56 -7.80 -5.36 3.55
CA ALA A 56 -8.23 -4.37 2.56
C ALA A 56 -7.54 -4.57 1.21
N LEU A 57 -6.27 -4.99 1.23
CA LEU A 57 -5.49 -5.27 0.03
C LEU A 57 -4.32 -6.20 0.38
N PRO A 58 -4.54 -7.53 0.38
CA PRO A 58 -3.51 -8.50 0.74
C PRO A 58 -2.54 -8.75 -0.41
N ASN A 59 -1.84 -7.70 -0.82
CA ASN A 59 -0.88 -7.73 -1.92
C ASN A 59 0.53 -7.55 -1.35
N PRO A 60 1.44 -8.55 -1.50
CA PRO A 60 2.78 -8.49 -0.92
C PRO A 60 3.57 -7.25 -1.32
N VAL A 61 3.50 -6.87 -2.59
CA VAL A 61 4.24 -5.70 -3.11
C VAL A 61 3.74 -4.41 -2.46
N ILE A 62 2.43 -4.25 -2.34
CA ILE A 62 1.84 -3.06 -1.71
C ILE A 62 2.19 -3.01 -0.22
N LEU A 63 2.14 -4.16 0.46
CA LEU A 63 2.52 -4.23 1.88
C LEU A 63 3.98 -3.84 2.08
N GLN A 64 4.88 -4.27 1.20
CA GLN A 64 6.30 -3.91 1.26
C GLN A 64 6.52 -2.41 1.00
N ILE A 65 5.78 -1.83 0.06
CA ILE A 65 5.82 -0.37 -0.19
C ILE A 65 5.43 0.39 1.09
N LEU A 66 4.34 -0.02 1.73
CA LEU A 66 3.88 0.63 2.97
C LEU A 66 4.88 0.43 4.12
N GLN A 67 5.52 -0.73 4.21
CA GLN A 67 6.59 -0.98 5.18
C GLN A 67 7.75 -0.01 4.99
N GLU A 68 8.19 0.17 3.76
CA GLU A 68 9.27 1.12 3.43
C GLU A 68 8.91 2.56 3.81
N GLU A 69 7.62 2.90 3.80
CA GLU A 69 7.14 4.22 4.22
C GLU A 69 6.84 4.31 5.73
N GLY A 70 7.21 3.29 6.49
CA GLY A 70 7.12 3.29 7.95
C GLY A 70 5.78 2.82 8.52
N CYS A 71 4.90 2.25 7.70
CA CYS A 71 3.64 1.67 8.17
C CYS A 71 3.85 0.27 8.74
N GLY A 72 3.07 -0.08 9.74
CA GLY A 72 2.89 -1.46 10.18
C GLY A 72 1.68 -2.09 9.50
N VAL A 73 1.28 -3.26 9.95
CA VAL A 73 0.13 -4.00 9.44
C VAL A 73 -0.83 -4.38 10.56
N ASP A 74 -2.11 -4.35 10.25
CA ASP A 74 -3.18 -4.85 11.11
C ASP A 74 -3.73 -6.14 10.50
N CYS A 75 -3.57 -7.25 11.23
CA CYS A 75 -3.93 -8.59 10.76
C CYS A 75 -5.15 -9.11 11.52
N SER A 76 -6.14 -9.61 10.80
CA SER A 76 -7.38 -10.15 11.36
C SER A 76 -7.45 -11.68 11.29
N SER A 77 -6.47 -12.34 10.69
CA SER A 77 -6.45 -13.79 10.49
C SER A 77 -5.03 -14.35 10.50
N LEU A 78 -4.92 -15.67 10.67
CA LEU A 78 -3.64 -16.36 10.58
C LEU A 78 -3.00 -16.19 9.21
N THR A 79 -3.79 -16.26 8.15
CA THR A 79 -3.29 -16.08 6.78
C THR A 79 -2.66 -14.70 6.59
N GLU A 80 -3.26 -13.66 7.16
CA GLU A 80 -2.71 -12.31 7.10
C GLU A 80 -1.41 -12.18 7.89
N LEU A 81 -1.31 -12.86 9.04
CA LEU A 81 -0.06 -12.94 9.81
C LEU A 81 1.04 -13.61 9.00
N MET A 82 0.74 -14.74 8.35
CA MET A 82 1.69 -15.47 7.51
C MET A 82 2.16 -14.61 6.33
N LEU A 83 1.24 -13.92 5.66
CA LEU A 83 1.58 -13.01 4.56
C LEU A 83 2.49 -11.88 5.04
N SER A 84 2.18 -11.30 6.18
CA SER A 84 2.96 -10.21 6.77
C SER A 84 4.36 -10.67 7.14
N GLU A 85 4.51 -11.87 7.69
CA GLU A 85 5.81 -12.45 7.99
C GLU A 85 6.65 -12.63 6.71
N VAL A 86 6.06 -13.16 5.65
CA VAL A 86 6.73 -13.32 4.35
C VAL A 86 7.17 -11.96 3.78
N CYS A 87 6.40 -10.91 4.01
CA CYS A 87 6.75 -9.55 3.60
C CYS A 87 7.83 -8.90 4.49
N GLY A 88 8.23 -9.53 5.58
CA GLY A 88 9.28 -9.04 6.45
C GLY A 88 8.81 -8.21 7.64
N PHE A 89 7.52 -8.18 7.94
CA PHE A 89 7.02 -7.54 9.15
C PHE A 89 7.26 -8.41 10.37
N SER A 90 7.56 -7.80 11.50
CA SER A 90 7.77 -8.51 12.76
C SER A 90 7.53 -7.62 13.97
N GLY A 91 7.24 -8.25 15.11
CA GLY A 91 7.16 -7.59 16.40
C GLY A 91 6.17 -6.43 16.42
N SER A 92 6.68 -5.24 16.75
CA SER A 92 5.86 -4.03 16.90
C SER A 92 5.27 -3.50 15.59
N GLU A 93 5.61 -4.09 14.47
CA GLU A 93 5.07 -3.72 13.17
C GLU A 93 3.73 -4.40 12.86
N ILE A 94 3.29 -5.33 13.72
CA ILE A 94 2.04 -6.09 13.56
C ILE A 94 1.07 -5.77 14.69
#